data_5dd0e8d401d3fdefb5154bff79f3bfd3
#
_entry.id   5dd0e8d401d3fdefb5154bff79f3bfd3
#
_cell.length_a   1.000
_cell.length_b   1.000
_cell.length_c   1.000
_cell.angle_alpha   90.00
_cell.angle_beta   90.00
_cell.angle_gamma   90.00
#
_symmetry.space_group_name_H-M   'P 1'
#
loop_
_entity.id
_entity.type
_entity.pdbx_description
1 polymer ?
#
loop_
_entity_poly.entity_id
_entity_poly.type
_entity_poly.pdbx_seq_one_letter_code
_entity_poly.pdbx_strand_id
1 'polypeptide(L)' 'MHTIFLSTEEKEKKEEGLRLIMLGGMVEYTGQKDVYRVPSDTLRRLDEHDISYQVLSAG' A
#
# COMPACT_ATOMS: atom_id res chain seq x y z
N MET A 1 -2.32 -11.39 -5.09
CA MET A 1 -1.79 -10.13 -4.55
C MET A 1 -1.96 -9.00 -5.55
N HIS A 2 -2.01 -7.79 -5.07
CA HIS A 2 -2.16 -6.61 -5.92
C HIS A 2 -0.90 -5.77 -5.86
N THR A 3 -0.50 -5.23 -7.00
CA THR A 3 0.62 -4.30 -7.06
C THR A 3 0.05 -2.89 -6.97
N ILE A 4 0.48 -2.13 -5.99
CA ILE A 4 -0.04 -0.78 -5.76
C ILE A 4 1.09 0.23 -5.66
N PHE A 5 0.75 1.47 -5.97
CA PHE A 5 1.62 2.61 -5.80
C PHE A 5 0.99 3.53 -4.75
N LEU A 6 1.75 3.85 -3.70
CA LEU A 6 1.28 4.80 -2.70
C LEU A 6 1.36 6.21 -3.27
N SER A 7 0.20 6.75 -3.64
CA SER A 7 0.12 8.04 -4.32
C SER A 7 -0.11 9.22 -3.38
N THR A 8 -0.23 8.96 -2.08
CA THR A 8 -0.44 10.05 -1.12
C THR A 8 0.79 10.96 -1.06
N GLU A 9 0.55 12.26 -1.04
CA GLU A 9 1.63 13.24 -0.99
C GLU A 9 1.95 13.68 0.43
N GLU A 10 1.02 13.45 1.36
CA GLU A 10 1.22 13.81 2.76
C GLU A 10 2.17 12.82 3.43
N LYS A 11 3.22 13.34 4.03
CA LYS A 11 4.23 12.52 4.68
C LYS A 11 3.62 11.64 5.78
N GLU A 12 2.75 12.20 6.60
CA GLU A 12 2.10 11.46 7.68
C GLU A 12 1.24 10.32 7.16
N LYS A 13 0.48 10.57 6.10
CA LYS A 13 -0.34 9.55 5.47
C LYS A 13 0.53 8.45 4.85
N LYS A 14 1.62 8.84 4.25
CA LYS A 14 2.54 7.88 3.64
C LYS A 14 3.16 6.97 4.69
N GLU A 15 3.58 7.52 5.82
CA GLU A 15 4.12 6.73 6.92
C GLU A 15 3.08 5.78 7.49
N GLU A 16 1.85 6.26 7.65
CA GLU A 16 0.75 5.43 8.12
C GLU A 16 0.46 4.29 7.12
N GLY A 17 0.44 4.61 5.83
CA GLY A 17 0.24 3.61 4.79
C GLY A 17 1.29 2.53 4.82
N LEU A 18 2.56 2.92 4.96
CA LEU A 18 3.65 1.95 5.06
C LEU A 18 3.49 1.07 6.30
N ARG A 19 3.10 1.66 7.42
CA ARG A 19 2.86 0.89 8.64
C ARG A 19 1.75 -0.13 8.45
N LEU A 20 0.66 0.26 7.81
CA LEU A 20 -0.44 -0.66 7.55
C LEU A 20 -0.02 -1.79 6.62
N ILE A 21 0.78 -1.48 5.61
CA ILE A 21 1.33 -2.49 4.71
C ILE A 21 2.19 -3.49 5.47
N MET A 22 3.05 -3.00 6.35
CA MET A 22 3.92 -3.86 7.13
C MET A 22 3.16 -4.71 8.14
N LEU A 23 2.12 -4.15 8.75
CA LEU A 23 1.29 -4.88 9.71
C LEU A 23 0.49 -5.98 9.04
N GLY A 24 0.24 -5.87 7.75
CA GLY A 24 -0.45 -6.91 6.99
C GLY A 24 0.32 -8.21 6.88
N GLY A 25 1.60 -8.19 7.19
CA GLY A 25 2.43 -9.39 7.27
C GLY A 25 2.92 -9.94 5.95
N MET A 26 2.24 -9.67 4.85
CA MET A 26 2.63 -10.17 3.55
C MET A 26 2.79 -9.01 2.58
N VAL A 27 4.02 -8.54 2.45
CA VAL A 27 4.35 -7.49 1.51
C VAL A 27 5.56 -7.91 0.69
N GLU A 28 5.50 -7.68 -0.62
CA GLU A 28 6.62 -7.92 -1.50
C GLU A 28 7.10 -6.58 -2.05
N TYR A 29 8.39 -6.35 -1.95
CA TYR A 29 9.01 -5.15 -2.48
C TYR A 29 9.33 -5.38 -3.96
N THR A 30 8.93 -4.43 -4.79
CA THR A 30 9.14 -4.53 -6.23
C THR A 30 10.47 -3.96 -6.69
N GLY A 31 11.17 -3.28 -5.79
CA GLY A 31 12.39 -2.56 -6.14
C GLY A 31 12.13 -1.14 -6.64
N GLN A 32 10.87 -0.77 -6.82
CA GLN A 32 10.49 0.57 -7.23
C GLN A 32 9.99 1.36 -6.02
N LYS A 33 10.31 2.65 -5.98
CA LYS A 33 9.91 3.50 -4.87
C LYS A 33 8.39 3.57 -4.76
N ASP A 34 7.88 3.38 -3.55
CA ASP A 34 6.46 3.47 -3.21
C ASP A 34 5.56 2.45 -3.94
N VAL A 35 6.16 1.43 -4.52
CA VAL A 35 5.41 0.35 -5.20
C VAL A 35 5.58 -0.94 -4.42
N TYR A 36 4.44 -1.53 -4.04
CA TYR A 36 4.42 -2.73 -3.21
C TYR A 36 3.39 -3.72 -3.72
N ARG A 37 3.63 -5.00 -3.48
CA ARG A 37 2.64 -6.05 -3.73
C ARG A 37 2.03 -6.45 -2.40
N VAL A 38 0.73 -6.34 -2.29
CA VAL A 38 0.02 -6.53 -1.02
C VAL A 38 -1.25 -7.36 -1.23
N PRO A 39 -1.71 -8.06 -0.17
CA PRO A 39 -2.98 -8.79 -0.24
C PRO A 39 -4.17 -7.84 -0.18
N SER A 40 -5.35 -8.36 -0.55
CA SER A 40 -6.58 -7.58 -0.57
C SER A 40 -6.93 -6.96 0.78
N ASP A 41 -6.64 -7.66 1.87
CA ASP A 41 -6.92 -7.14 3.21
C ASP A 41 -6.18 -5.85 3.49
N THR A 42 -4.96 -5.74 2.96
CA THR A 42 -4.17 -4.51 3.13
C THR A 42 -4.82 -3.34 2.40
N LEU A 43 -5.38 -3.60 1.20
CA LEU A 43 -6.08 -2.56 0.47
C LEU A 43 -7.28 -2.03 1.26
N ARG A 44 -8.02 -2.93 1.90
CA ARG A 44 -9.15 -2.54 2.75
C ARG A 44 -8.71 -1.62 3.88
N ARG A 45 -7.59 -1.95 4.53
CA ARG A 45 -7.06 -1.15 5.62
C ARG A 45 -6.64 0.24 5.15
N LEU A 46 -6.02 0.31 3.97
CA LEU A 46 -5.65 1.59 3.40
C LEU A 46 -6.88 2.44 3.12
N ASP A 47 -7.94 1.83 2.61
CA ASP A 47 -9.20 2.53 2.36
C ASP A 47 -9.82 3.06 3.66
N GLU A 48 -9.80 2.24 4.71
CA GLU A 48 -10.36 2.63 6.00
C GLU A 48 -9.64 3.81 6.64
N HIS A 49 -8.36 3.96 6.32
CA HIS A 49 -7.54 5.04 6.87
C HIS A 49 -7.36 6.21 5.90
N ASP A 50 -8.13 6.23 4.80
CA ASP A 50 -8.06 7.30 3.80
C ASP A 50 -6.66 7.48 3.21
N ILE A 51 -5.95 6.39 3.00
CA ILE A 51 -4.64 6.42 2.37
C ILE A 51 -4.82 6.32 0.86
N SER A 52 -4.31 7.29 0.12
CA SER A 52 -4.40 7.29 -1.34
C SER A 52 -3.39 6.33 -1.96
N TYR A 53 -3.87 5.51 -2.86
CA TYR A 53 -3.01 4.57 -3.60
C TYR A 53 -3.63 4.29 -4.96
N GLN A 54 -2.82 3.75 -5.87
CA GLN A 54 -3.29 3.32 -7.18
C GLN A 54 -2.98 1.84 -7.37
N VAL A 55 -3.95 1.10 -7.87
CA VAL A 55 -3.74 -0.31 -8.20
C VAL A 55 -3.13 -0.37 -9.59
N LEU A 56 -1.90 -0.87 -9.68
CA LEU A 56 -1.18 -0.97 -10.94
C LEU A 56 -1.43 -2.31 -11.62
N SER A 57 -1.64 -3.36 -10.82
CA SER A 57 -1.89 -4.70 -11.35
C SER A 57 -2.64 -5.50 -10.30
N ALA A 58 -3.69 -6.19 -10.74
CA ALA A 58 -4.46 -7.09 -9.88
C ALA A 58 -4.16 -8.52 -10.33
N GLY A 59 -3.66 -9.31 -9.39
CA GLY A 59 -3.41 -10.68 -9.80
C GLY A 59 -2.48 -11.45 -8.95
#